data_24b872c3b8a26e6477938bf77b37b75f
#
_entry.id   24b872c3b8a26e6477938bf77b37b75f
#
_cell.length_a   1.000
_cell.length_b   1.000
_cell.length_c   1.000
_cell.angle_alpha   90.00
_cell.angle_beta   90.00
_cell.angle_gamma   90.00
#
_symmetry.space_group_name_H-M   'P 1'
#
loop_
_entity.id
_entity.type
_entity.pdbx_description
1 polymer ?
#
loop_
_entity_poly.entity_id
_entity_poly.type
_entity_poly.pdbx_seq_one_letter_code
_entity_poly.pdbx_strand_id
1 'polypeptide(L)'
;MMACLDDRGRLYVAESDGRNLTTRQAIERELPRFVRRLVDLDGDGVFDKSTIFADRMTMPEGGLWHNGALYIISAPYLWRLEDVDDDGVADKREKILGTMEFDGRANQHGPYLGPNGRLYFSGGHFGYDLVGKDGTRSGFSRAAGVFSCWPDGSDVQVEGQGGVNPVDIVFTSNGDMLSTCAIFDSFGGQRHDALIHWMWGGLTQRVYGSP
;
A
#
# COMPACT_ATOMS: atom_id res chain seq x y z
N MET A 1 4.05 0.72 9.07
CA MET A 1 5.36 -0.02 9.02
C MET A 1 5.11 -1.26 8.17
N MET A 2 6.00 -1.55 7.24
CA MET A 2 5.86 -2.69 6.33
C MET A 2 6.92 -3.73 6.66
N ALA A 3 6.53 -4.99 6.62
CA ALA A 3 7.45 -6.12 6.57
C ALA A 3 6.80 -7.22 5.71
N CYS A 4 7.55 -7.83 4.80
CA CYS A 4 7.13 -9.02 4.07
C CYS A 4 8.32 -9.94 3.79
N LEU A 5 8.04 -11.22 3.64
CA LEU A 5 9.02 -12.23 3.25
C LEU A 5 8.86 -12.53 1.75
N ASP A 6 9.97 -12.87 1.12
CA ASP A 6 9.93 -13.49 -0.21
C ASP A 6 9.90 -15.03 -0.12
N ASP A 7 9.91 -15.67 -1.27
CA ASP A 7 9.89 -17.14 -1.43
C ASP A 7 11.18 -17.84 -0.97
N ARG A 8 12.23 -17.07 -0.64
CA ARG A 8 13.50 -17.58 -0.08
C ARG A 8 13.68 -17.25 1.41
N GLY A 9 12.66 -16.69 2.07
CA GLY A 9 12.71 -16.30 3.46
C GLY A 9 13.46 -15.01 3.74
N ARG A 10 13.79 -14.21 2.73
CA ARG A 10 14.42 -12.88 2.92
C ARG A 10 13.36 -11.88 3.34
N LEU A 11 13.68 -11.07 4.35
CA LEU A 11 12.76 -10.10 4.93
C LEU A 11 12.98 -8.71 4.33
N TYR A 12 11.91 -8.09 3.85
CA TYR A 12 11.89 -6.71 3.39
C TYR A 12 11.18 -5.84 4.41
N VAL A 13 11.84 -4.75 4.82
CA VAL A 13 11.34 -3.84 5.87
C VAL A 13 11.41 -2.40 5.39
N ALA A 14 10.33 -1.64 5.57
CA ALA A 14 10.35 -0.21 5.34
C ALA A 14 10.97 0.53 6.53
N GLU A 15 11.90 1.41 6.24
CA GLU A 15 12.63 2.21 7.22
C GLU A 15 12.60 3.70 6.88
N SER A 16 12.91 4.52 7.88
CA SER A 16 13.08 5.96 7.78
C SER A 16 14.52 6.34 8.14
N ASP A 17 15.02 7.41 7.56
CA ASP A 17 16.31 8.01 7.95
C ASP A 17 16.28 8.76 9.29
N GLY A 18 15.16 8.68 10.02
CA GLY A 18 14.96 9.30 11.34
C GLY A 18 14.46 10.74 11.28
N ARG A 19 14.38 11.36 10.11
CA ARG A 19 13.84 12.72 9.98
C ARG A 19 12.31 12.71 10.10
N ASN A 20 11.78 13.57 10.98
CA ASN A 20 10.34 13.73 11.15
C ASN A 20 9.77 14.76 10.19
N LEU A 21 9.66 14.40 8.91
CA LEU A 21 9.05 15.24 7.89
C LEU A 21 7.52 15.06 7.91
N THR A 22 6.79 16.14 8.09
CA THR A 22 5.33 16.12 8.31
C THR A 22 4.53 16.70 7.16
N THR A 23 5.18 17.19 6.11
CA THR A 23 4.49 17.73 4.94
C THR A 23 4.82 16.94 3.69
N ARG A 24 3.82 16.77 2.81
CA ARG A 24 3.99 16.12 1.51
C ARG A 24 5.17 16.70 0.72
N GLN A 25 5.24 18.03 0.61
CA GLN A 25 6.30 18.71 -0.14
C GLN A 25 7.70 18.38 0.39
N ALA A 26 7.89 18.36 1.71
CA ALA A 26 9.17 18.00 2.30
C ALA A 26 9.52 16.54 2.03
N ILE A 27 8.57 15.62 2.16
CA ILE A 27 8.76 14.20 1.93
C ILE A 27 9.08 13.92 0.45
N GLU A 28 8.37 14.53 -0.49
CA GLU A 28 8.62 14.37 -1.94
C GLU A 28 9.98 14.95 -2.36
N ARG A 29 10.43 16.03 -1.74
CA ARG A 29 11.74 16.61 -2.00
C ARG A 29 12.88 15.79 -1.44
N GLU A 30 12.76 15.35 -0.21
CA GLU A 30 13.84 14.71 0.54
C GLU A 30 13.91 13.18 0.35
N LEU A 31 12.76 12.55 0.05
CA LEU A 31 12.63 11.09 -0.11
C LEU A 31 13.30 10.32 1.04
N PRO A 32 12.84 10.49 2.29
CA PRO A 32 13.60 10.14 3.50
C PRO A 32 13.52 8.68 3.90
N ARG A 33 12.88 7.84 3.08
CA ARG A 33 12.61 6.45 3.43
C ARG A 33 13.20 5.50 2.42
N PHE A 34 13.33 4.25 2.85
CA PHE A 34 13.90 3.18 2.06
C PHE A 34 13.32 1.83 2.46
N VAL A 35 13.54 0.84 1.63
CA VAL A 35 13.27 -0.57 1.92
C VAL A 35 14.59 -1.26 2.15
N ARG A 36 14.71 -1.98 3.26
CA ARG A 36 15.85 -2.83 3.60
C ARG A 36 15.53 -4.29 3.32
N ARG A 37 16.48 -5.02 2.76
CA ARG A 37 16.45 -6.48 2.67
C ARG A 37 17.37 -7.08 3.72
N LEU A 38 16.85 -8.04 4.47
CA LEU A 38 17.59 -8.83 5.45
C LEU A 38 17.62 -10.30 5.00
N VAL A 39 18.76 -10.94 5.16
CA VAL A 39 19.00 -12.33 4.74
C VAL A 39 19.64 -13.09 5.88
N ASP A 40 19.07 -14.24 6.22
CA ASP A 40 19.67 -15.28 7.04
C ASP A 40 20.46 -16.19 6.07
N LEU A 41 21.78 -16.23 6.21
CA LEU A 41 22.66 -16.91 5.26
C LEU A 41 22.91 -18.38 5.63
N ASP A 42 22.84 -18.72 6.92
CA ASP A 42 23.15 -20.06 7.42
C ASP A 42 21.91 -20.81 7.96
N GLY A 43 20.76 -20.17 8.01
CA GLY A 43 19.47 -20.78 8.38
C GLY A 43 19.29 -20.94 9.89
N ASP A 44 20.00 -20.17 10.71
CA ASP A 44 19.92 -20.23 12.17
C ASP A 44 18.77 -19.40 12.76
N GLY A 45 18.06 -18.63 11.93
CA GLY A 45 16.97 -17.75 12.32
C GLY A 45 17.40 -16.34 12.68
N VAL A 46 18.69 -16.00 12.52
CA VAL A 46 19.24 -14.67 12.70
C VAL A 46 19.62 -14.08 11.35
N PHE A 47 19.31 -12.81 11.11
CA PHE A 47 19.68 -12.17 9.85
C PHE A 47 21.12 -11.69 9.88
N ASP A 48 21.98 -12.27 9.02
CA ASP A 48 23.42 -11.97 8.89
C ASP A 48 23.73 -10.82 7.97
N LYS A 49 22.92 -10.68 6.89
CA LYS A 49 23.17 -9.68 5.85
C LYS A 49 22.03 -8.68 5.76
N SER A 50 22.41 -7.41 5.63
CA SER A 50 21.50 -6.28 5.49
C SER A 50 21.92 -5.42 4.30
N THR A 51 20.98 -5.12 3.40
CA THR A 51 21.20 -4.31 2.20
C THR A 51 20.06 -3.30 2.05
N ILE A 52 20.33 -2.08 1.61
CA ILE A 52 19.26 -1.15 1.19
C ILE A 52 18.78 -1.62 -0.18
N PHE A 53 17.60 -2.21 -0.21
CA PHE A 53 16.98 -2.76 -1.41
C PHE A 53 16.46 -1.65 -2.35
N ALA A 54 15.78 -0.66 -1.80
CA ALA A 54 15.33 0.50 -2.56
C ALA A 54 15.37 1.74 -1.68
N ASP A 55 16.17 2.70 -2.08
CA ASP A 55 16.31 4.00 -1.44
C ASP A 55 15.33 5.04 -2.01
N ARG A 56 15.38 6.27 -1.47
CA ARG A 56 14.70 7.45 -2.02
C ARG A 56 13.21 7.22 -2.26
N MET A 57 12.53 6.74 -1.24
CA MET A 57 11.08 6.54 -1.25
C MET A 57 10.37 7.60 -0.40
N THR A 58 9.12 7.86 -0.71
CA THR A 58 8.28 8.80 0.04
C THR A 58 7.79 8.18 1.33
N MET A 59 6.84 7.23 1.24
CA MET A 59 6.20 6.56 2.37
C MET A 59 5.92 5.10 2.00
N PRO A 60 6.91 4.19 2.06
CA PRO A 60 6.69 2.79 1.79
C PRO A 60 5.80 2.15 2.87
N GLU A 61 4.63 1.70 2.45
CA GLU A 61 3.56 1.17 3.30
C GLU A 61 3.06 -0.14 2.73
N GLY A 62 3.10 -1.20 3.51
CA GLY A 62 2.80 -2.52 3.01
C GLY A 62 3.81 -3.04 2.00
N GLY A 63 3.82 -4.32 1.77
CA GLY A 63 4.67 -4.96 0.78
C GLY A 63 4.19 -6.36 0.50
N LEU A 64 4.29 -6.76 -0.76
CA LEU A 64 3.93 -8.07 -1.26
C LEU A 64 5.04 -8.57 -2.18
N TRP A 65 5.63 -9.71 -1.85
CA TRP A 65 6.47 -10.43 -2.79
C TRP A 65 5.60 -11.28 -3.71
N HIS A 66 5.71 -11.08 -5.01
CA HIS A 66 4.94 -11.83 -5.98
C HIS A 66 5.71 -11.95 -7.30
N ASN A 67 5.84 -13.18 -7.82
CA ASN A 67 6.48 -13.47 -9.10
C ASN A 67 7.84 -12.79 -9.29
N GLY A 68 8.74 -12.92 -8.29
CA GLY A 68 10.12 -12.42 -8.36
C GLY A 68 10.27 -10.90 -8.18
N ALA A 69 9.26 -10.21 -7.73
CA ALA A 69 9.31 -8.76 -7.48
C ALA A 69 8.62 -8.37 -6.16
N LEU A 70 9.11 -7.30 -5.56
CA LEU A 70 8.44 -6.63 -4.45
C LEU A 70 7.47 -5.58 -4.98
N TYR A 71 6.19 -5.75 -4.66
CA TYR A 71 5.17 -4.73 -4.86
C TYR A 71 5.00 -3.93 -3.59
N ILE A 72 5.02 -2.61 -3.68
CA ILE A 72 4.96 -1.74 -2.51
C ILE A 72 4.23 -0.43 -2.82
N ILE A 73 3.35 -0.01 -1.94
CA ILE A 73 2.82 1.34 -1.98
C ILE A 73 3.83 2.28 -1.36
N SER A 74 4.22 3.29 -2.12
CA SER A 74 4.92 4.47 -1.62
C SER A 74 4.30 5.67 -2.32
N ALA A 75 3.33 6.26 -1.65
CA ALA A 75 2.50 7.32 -2.21
C ALA A 75 3.35 8.38 -2.96
N PRO A 76 2.90 8.87 -4.09
CA PRO A 76 1.59 8.69 -4.70
C PRO A 76 1.45 7.45 -5.62
N TYR A 77 2.37 6.49 -5.56
CA TYR A 77 2.43 5.37 -6.51
C TYR A 77 2.40 4.00 -5.84
N LEU A 78 1.88 3.03 -6.58
CA LEU A 78 2.18 1.61 -6.39
C LEU A 78 3.39 1.27 -7.26
N TRP A 79 4.39 0.67 -6.65
CA TRP A 79 5.67 0.32 -7.28
C TRP A 79 5.81 -1.18 -7.45
N ARG A 80 6.49 -1.58 -8.51
CA ARG A 80 7.06 -2.90 -8.70
C ARG A 80 8.59 -2.76 -8.71
N LEU A 81 9.26 -3.47 -7.81
CA LEU A 81 10.70 -3.42 -7.61
C LEU A 81 11.29 -4.81 -7.86
N GLU A 82 12.29 -4.90 -8.70
CA GLU A 82 12.91 -6.17 -9.11
C GLU A 82 14.44 -6.07 -9.00
N ASP A 83 15.04 -7.04 -8.32
CA ASP A 83 16.47 -7.28 -8.23
C ASP A 83 16.80 -8.38 -9.26
N VAL A 84 17.43 -8.01 -10.35
CA VAL A 84 17.61 -8.89 -11.52
C VAL A 84 18.83 -9.76 -11.38
N ASP A 85 19.88 -9.26 -10.71
CA ASP A 85 21.16 -9.95 -10.55
C ASP A 85 21.37 -10.53 -9.14
N ASP A 86 20.36 -10.40 -8.26
CA ASP A 86 20.32 -10.92 -6.88
C ASP A 86 21.39 -10.32 -5.95
N ASP A 87 21.87 -9.11 -6.24
CA ASP A 87 22.86 -8.43 -5.41
C ASP A 87 22.25 -7.81 -4.14
N GLY A 88 20.95 -7.63 -4.10
CA GLY A 88 20.18 -7.09 -2.97
C GLY A 88 19.72 -5.67 -3.14
N VAL A 89 19.85 -5.13 -4.35
CA VAL A 89 19.39 -3.81 -4.72
C VAL A 89 18.39 -3.93 -5.87
N ALA A 90 17.33 -3.16 -5.86
CA ALA A 90 16.36 -3.16 -6.93
C ALA A 90 16.88 -2.44 -8.17
N ASP A 91 17.20 -3.20 -9.23
CA ASP A 91 17.65 -2.69 -10.53
C ASP A 91 16.52 -2.03 -11.32
N LYS A 92 15.33 -2.62 -11.23
CA LYS A 92 14.13 -2.10 -11.88
C LYS A 92 13.17 -1.54 -10.87
N ARG A 93 12.76 -0.30 -11.09
CA ARG A 93 11.85 0.43 -10.22
C ARG A 93 10.73 1.03 -11.08
N GLU A 94 9.62 0.34 -11.12
CA GLU A 94 8.50 0.67 -11.99
C GLU A 94 7.31 1.22 -11.19
N LYS A 95 6.79 2.38 -11.60
CA LYS A 95 5.52 2.92 -11.11
C LYS A 95 4.41 2.27 -11.92
N ILE A 96 3.73 1.30 -11.35
CA ILE A 96 2.69 0.55 -12.08
C ILE A 96 1.32 1.19 -11.96
N LEU A 97 1.12 2.04 -10.95
CA LEU A 97 -0.12 2.76 -10.73
C LEU A 97 0.16 4.08 -9.99
N GLY A 98 -0.58 5.11 -10.27
CA GLY A 98 -0.70 6.40 -9.55
C GLY A 98 -2.06 7.00 -9.86
N THR A 99 -2.55 7.96 -9.18
CA THR A 99 -2.00 8.73 -8.08
C THR A 99 -2.86 8.57 -6.84
N MET A 100 -2.19 8.40 -5.70
CA MET A 100 -2.82 8.39 -4.38
C MET A 100 -2.38 9.63 -3.61
N GLU A 101 -3.33 10.42 -3.12
CA GLU A 101 -3.01 11.62 -2.36
C GLU A 101 -2.59 11.29 -0.93
N PHE A 102 -1.64 12.06 -0.38
CA PHE A 102 -1.19 11.94 1.00
C PHE A 102 -0.78 13.32 1.56
N ASP A 103 -0.78 13.48 2.87
CA ASP A 103 -0.46 14.76 3.54
C ASP A 103 0.78 14.69 4.45
N GLY A 104 1.57 13.66 4.34
CA GLY A 104 2.71 13.39 5.23
C GLY A 104 2.41 12.36 6.31
N ARG A 105 1.21 11.79 6.32
CA ARG A 105 0.80 10.64 7.15
C ARG A 105 0.57 9.43 6.27
N ALA A 106 0.82 8.25 6.84
CA ALA A 106 0.50 6.98 6.23
C ALA A 106 -1.03 6.79 6.15
N ASN A 107 -1.53 6.58 4.96
CA ASN A 107 -2.95 6.38 4.70
C ASN A 107 -3.22 5.43 3.53
N GLN A 108 -2.18 4.84 2.98
CA GLN A 108 -2.29 3.83 1.94
C GLN A 108 -1.72 2.54 2.48
N HIS A 109 -2.41 1.42 2.25
CA HIS A 109 -2.01 0.13 2.78
C HIS A 109 -2.09 -0.96 1.73
N GLY A 110 -1.20 -1.93 1.81
CA GLY A 110 -1.05 -2.99 0.83
C GLY A 110 0.18 -2.82 -0.06
N PRO A 111 0.27 -3.53 -1.19
CA PRO A 111 -0.78 -4.36 -1.76
C PRO A 111 -0.92 -5.74 -1.11
N TYR A 112 -2.05 -6.37 -1.35
CA TYR A 112 -2.40 -7.73 -0.94
C TYR A 112 -2.82 -8.51 -2.18
N LEU A 113 -2.42 -9.78 -2.27
CA LEU A 113 -2.84 -10.63 -3.38
C LEU A 113 -4.24 -11.19 -3.10
N GLY A 114 -5.18 -10.89 -3.97
CA GLY A 114 -6.52 -11.44 -3.90
C GLY A 114 -6.62 -12.86 -4.48
N PRO A 115 -7.68 -13.59 -4.17
CA PRO A 115 -7.88 -14.96 -4.64
C PRO A 115 -8.01 -15.08 -6.16
N ASN A 116 -8.32 -13.99 -6.83
CA ASN A 116 -8.40 -13.88 -8.30
C ASN A 116 -7.08 -13.48 -8.96
N GLY A 117 -5.99 -13.32 -8.20
CA GLY A 117 -4.68 -12.91 -8.71
C GLY A 117 -4.49 -11.41 -8.90
N ARG A 118 -5.47 -10.58 -8.52
CA ARG A 118 -5.35 -9.12 -8.54
C ARG A 118 -4.63 -8.61 -7.30
N LEU A 119 -3.99 -7.47 -7.41
CA LEU A 119 -3.45 -6.71 -6.29
C LEU A 119 -4.55 -5.84 -5.71
N TYR A 120 -4.80 -5.97 -4.42
CA TYR A 120 -5.73 -5.15 -3.65
C TYR A 120 -4.98 -4.20 -2.74
N PHE A 121 -5.45 -2.97 -2.63
CA PHE A 121 -4.84 -1.96 -1.77
C PHE A 121 -5.89 -0.95 -1.31
N SER A 122 -5.56 -0.20 -0.29
CA SER A 122 -6.46 0.83 0.22
C SER A 122 -5.83 2.21 0.19
N GLY A 123 -6.68 3.22 0.18
CA GLY A 123 -6.31 4.62 0.32
C GLY A 123 -7.22 5.32 1.30
N GLY A 124 -6.62 6.17 2.16
CA GLY A 124 -7.35 6.99 3.10
C GLY A 124 -8.03 8.21 2.46
N HIS A 125 -8.60 9.06 3.30
CA HIS A 125 -9.49 10.16 2.91
C HIS A 125 -8.82 11.39 2.28
N PHE A 126 -7.54 11.31 1.89
CA PHE A 126 -6.88 12.43 1.21
C PHE A 126 -7.21 12.52 -0.27
N GLY A 127 -7.68 11.45 -0.84
CA GLY A 127 -8.12 11.39 -2.22
C GLY A 127 -7.28 10.51 -3.11
N TYR A 128 -7.82 10.28 -4.30
CA TYR A 128 -7.19 9.49 -5.34
C TYR A 128 -7.72 9.88 -6.72
N ASP A 129 -6.93 9.63 -7.74
CA ASP A 129 -7.28 9.60 -9.16
C ASP A 129 -6.37 8.56 -9.81
N LEU A 130 -6.70 7.29 -9.60
CA LEU A 130 -5.88 6.17 -10.03
C LEU A 130 -5.94 6.02 -11.55
N VAL A 131 -4.78 5.87 -12.15
CA VAL A 131 -4.64 5.67 -13.60
C VAL A 131 -3.82 4.41 -13.85
N GLY A 132 -4.43 3.44 -14.48
CA GLY A 132 -3.79 2.19 -14.88
C GLY A 132 -2.95 2.32 -16.14
N LYS A 133 -2.05 1.38 -16.36
CA LYS A 133 -1.19 1.34 -17.57
C LYS A 133 -1.96 1.23 -18.88
N ASP A 134 -3.13 0.63 -18.85
CA ASP A 134 -4.04 0.47 -19.99
C ASP A 134 -4.98 1.67 -20.20
N GLY A 135 -4.83 2.73 -19.38
CA GLY A 135 -5.65 3.91 -19.40
C GLY A 135 -6.96 3.81 -18.64
N THR A 136 -7.24 2.69 -17.97
CA THR A 136 -8.36 2.60 -17.02
C THR A 136 -8.20 3.61 -15.89
N ARG A 137 -9.29 4.16 -15.39
CA ARG A 137 -9.26 5.20 -14.33
C ARG A 137 -10.33 4.95 -13.28
N SER A 138 -9.97 5.21 -12.04
CA SER A 138 -10.93 5.23 -10.93
C SER A 138 -11.86 6.46 -10.95
N GLY A 139 -11.43 7.53 -11.62
CA GLY A 139 -11.96 8.86 -11.43
C GLY A 139 -11.48 9.49 -10.11
N PHE A 140 -11.59 10.81 -10.04
CA PHE A 140 -11.19 11.56 -8.84
C PHE A 140 -12.21 11.38 -7.71
N SER A 141 -11.72 11.10 -6.51
CA SER A 141 -12.53 11.12 -5.29
C SER A 141 -11.67 11.54 -4.09
N ARG A 142 -12.31 12.16 -3.09
CA ARG A 142 -11.71 12.43 -1.78
C ARG A 142 -12.16 11.43 -0.71
N ALA A 143 -12.92 10.42 -1.07
CA ALA A 143 -13.28 9.36 -0.15
C ALA A 143 -12.07 8.44 0.10
N ALA A 144 -12.07 7.78 1.24
CA ALA A 144 -11.26 6.58 1.41
C ALA A 144 -11.85 5.44 0.56
N GLY A 145 -11.05 4.43 0.24
CA GLY A 145 -11.53 3.32 -0.56
C GLY A 145 -10.60 2.12 -0.58
N VAL A 146 -11.13 1.05 -1.13
CA VAL A 146 -10.40 -0.16 -1.49
C VAL A 146 -10.40 -0.28 -2.99
N PHE A 147 -9.25 -0.60 -3.54
CA PHE A 147 -8.98 -0.63 -4.97
C PHE A 147 -8.32 -1.93 -5.37
N SER A 148 -8.41 -2.26 -6.66
CA SER A 148 -7.63 -3.35 -7.22
C SER A 148 -7.11 -3.04 -8.62
N CYS A 149 -6.05 -3.75 -9.02
CA CYS A 149 -5.54 -3.78 -10.38
C CYS A 149 -4.84 -5.13 -10.65
N TRP A 150 -4.55 -5.43 -11.90
CA TRP A 150 -3.66 -6.53 -12.21
C TRP A 150 -2.22 -6.23 -11.79
N PRO A 151 -1.34 -7.25 -11.59
CA PRO A 151 0.05 -7.01 -11.21
C PRO A 151 0.86 -6.17 -12.20
N ASP A 152 0.44 -6.05 -13.43
CA ASP A 152 1.03 -5.15 -14.42
C ASP A 152 0.52 -3.70 -14.33
N GLY A 153 -0.44 -3.43 -13.45
CA GLY A 153 -1.06 -2.11 -13.25
C GLY A 153 -2.24 -1.81 -14.16
N SER A 154 -2.72 -2.77 -14.93
CA SER A 154 -3.91 -2.61 -15.78
C SER A 154 -5.21 -2.86 -15.03
N ASP A 155 -6.33 -2.48 -15.65
CA ASP A 155 -7.71 -2.71 -15.19
C ASP A 155 -7.93 -2.25 -13.74
N VAL A 156 -7.74 -0.95 -13.49
CA VAL A 156 -7.96 -0.33 -12.19
C VAL A 156 -9.44 -0.34 -11.84
N GLN A 157 -9.75 -0.87 -10.66
CA GLN A 157 -11.13 -0.94 -10.16
C GLN A 157 -11.25 -0.31 -8.77
N VAL A 158 -12.40 0.31 -8.51
CA VAL A 158 -12.82 0.77 -7.18
C VAL A 158 -13.72 -0.31 -6.61
N GLU A 159 -13.22 -1.08 -5.66
CA GLU A 159 -13.95 -2.19 -5.06
C GLU A 159 -15.02 -1.69 -4.07
N GLY A 160 -14.68 -0.64 -3.34
CA GLY A 160 -15.60 0.01 -2.42
C GLY A 160 -15.07 1.35 -1.93
N GLN A 161 -15.98 2.19 -1.44
CA GLN A 161 -15.65 3.53 -0.95
C GLN A 161 -16.22 3.76 0.44
N GLY A 162 -15.62 4.68 1.19
CA GLY A 162 -16.09 5.13 2.49
C GLY A 162 -15.11 4.83 3.63
N GLY A 163 -15.57 5.05 4.85
CA GLY A 163 -14.68 5.03 6.02
C GLY A 163 -13.67 6.19 5.99
N VAL A 164 -12.63 6.06 6.77
CA VAL A 164 -11.58 7.08 6.90
C VAL A 164 -10.23 6.56 6.45
N ASN A 165 -9.86 5.38 6.92
CA ASN A 165 -8.58 4.76 6.64
C ASN A 165 -8.74 3.23 6.71
N PRO A 166 -9.14 2.59 5.61
CA PRO A 166 -9.14 1.13 5.55
C PRO A 166 -7.70 0.62 5.68
N VAL A 167 -7.48 -0.30 6.62
CA VAL A 167 -6.16 -0.88 6.92
C VAL A 167 -6.28 -2.38 6.81
N ASP A 168 -5.28 -3.02 6.25
CA ASP A 168 -5.17 -4.45 6.04
C ASP A 168 -6.40 -5.07 5.36
N ILE A 169 -6.16 -5.68 4.21
CA ILE A 169 -7.20 -6.37 3.45
C ILE A 169 -6.96 -7.87 3.54
N VAL A 170 -7.98 -8.59 3.95
CA VAL A 170 -7.96 -10.05 3.99
C VAL A 170 -9.15 -10.63 3.25
N PHE A 171 -9.00 -11.85 2.76
CA PHE A 171 -10.06 -12.59 2.08
C PHE A 171 -10.41 -13.82 2.88
N THR A 172 -11.72 -14.05 3.05
CA THR A 172 -12.21 -15.33 3.60
C THR A 172 -12.05 -16.45 2.57
N SER A 173 -12.21 -17.70 3.01
CA SER A 173 -12.21 -18.85 2.10
C SER A 173 -13.34 -18.82 1.06
N ASN A 174 -14.38 -18.04 1.31
CA ASN A 174 -15.50 -17.84 0.38
C ASN A 174 -15.26 -16.68 -0.60
N GLY A 175 -14.13 -15.95 -0.44
CA GLY A 175 -13.80 -14.78 -1.27
C GLY A 175 -14.34 -13.46 -0.75
N ASP A 176 -14.96 -13.43 0.42
CA ASP A 176 -15.40 -12.17 1.03
C ASP A 176 -14.20 -11.31 1.43
N MET A 177 -14.23 -10.03 1.09
CA MET A 177 -13.18 -9.08 1.39
C MET A 177 -13.49 -8.33 2.68
N LEU A 178 -12.56 -8.38 3.63
CA LEU A 178 -12.65 -7.71 4.93
C LEU A 178 -11.47 -6.76 5.13
N SER A 179 -11.71 -5.66 5.81
CA SER A 179 -10.64 -4.79 6.31
C SER A 179 -10.99 -4.16 7.65
N THR A 180 -10.00 -3.79 8.43
CA THR A 180 -10.20 -2.85 9.53
C THR A 180 -10.28 -1.43 8.99
N CYS A 181 -11.08 -0.59 9.61
CA CYS A 181 -11.25 0.79 9.18
C CYS A 181 -11.57 1.69 10.37
N ALA A 182 -10.93 2.85 10.43
CA ALA A 182 -11.36 3.90 11.36
C ALA A 182 -12.66 4.53 10.86
N ILE A 183 -13.62 4.65 11.75
CA ILE A 183 -14.91 5.33 11.52
C ILE A 183 -15.05 6.44 12.55
N PHE A 184 -15.65 7.57 12.14
CA PHE A 184 -16.02 8.61 13.09
C PHE A 184 -17.52 8.58 13.32
N ASP A 185 -17.94 8.62 14.57
CA ASP A 185 -19.34 8.81 14.92
C ASP A 185 -19.79 10.23 14.58
N SER A 186 -20.88 10.37 13.80
CA SER A 186 -21.45 11.65 13.42
C SER A 186 -22.07 12.41 14.59
N PHE A 187 -22.37 11.74 15.70
CA PHE A 187 -23.08 12.32 16.83
C PHE A 187 -22.21 12.76 18.02
N GLY A 188 -20.95 12.36 18.07
CA GLY A 188 -20.09 12.69 19.22
C GLY A 188 -18.64 13.01 18.86
N GLY A 189 -18.27 12.95 17.59
CA GLY A 189 -16.88 13.12 17.15
C GLY A 189 -15.93 12.05 17.67
N GLN A 190 -16.46 10.94 18.20
CA GLN A 190 -15.68 9.82 18.67
C GLN A 190 -15.19 8.99 17.50
N ARG A 191 -13.95 8.55 17.61
CA ARG A 191 -13.34 7.64 16.66
C ARG A 191 -13.55 6.20 17.14
N HIS A 192 -14.05 5.36 16.26
CA HIS A 192 -14.20 3.93 16.46
C HIS A 192 -13.43 3.19 15.39
N ASP A 193 -12.93 2.02 15.71
CA ASP A 193 -12.41 1.09 14.73
C ASP A 193 -13.47 0.00 14.46
N ALA A 194 -13.61 -0.40 13.23
CA ALA A 194 -14.57 -1.40 12.80
C ALA A 194 -13.94 -2.40 11.83
N LEU A 195 -14.48 -3.62 11.83
CA LEU A 195 -14.27 -4.57 10.75
C LEU A 195 -15.34 -4.34 9.69
N ILE A 196 -14.91 -4.06 8.46
CA ILE A 196 -15.81 -3.81 7.33
C ILE A 196 -15.76 -5.00 6.39
N HIS A 197 -16.94 -5.50 6.03
CA HIS A 197 -17.13 -6.40 4.90
C HIS A 197 -17.40 -5.54 3.65
N TRP A 198 -16.47 -5.58 2.70
CA TRP A 198 -16.60 -4.84 1.47
C TRP A 198 -17.39 -5.63 0.44
N MET A 199 -18.44 -5.01 -0.07
CA MET A 199 -19.16 -5.50 -1.23
C MET A 199 -18.73 -4.69 -2.44
N TRP A 200 -18.53 -5.33 -3.56
CA TRP A 200 -18.15 -4.69 -4.80
C TRP A 200 -19.08 -3.51 -5.15
N GLY A 201 -18.49 -2.35 -5.41
CA GLY A 201 -19.23 -1.12 -5.63
C GLY A 201 -19.94 -0.54 -4.40
N GLY A 202 -19.73 -1.15 -3.22
CA GLY A 202 -20.35 -0.73 -1.97
C GLY A 202 -19.86 0.63 -1.50
N LEU A 203 -20.78 1.39 -0.88
CA LEU A 203 -20.46 2.65 -0.20
C LEU A 203 -20.70 2.45 1.30
N THR A 204 -19.63 2.49 2.08
CA THR A 204 -19.72 2.55 3.54
C THR A 204 -19.88 4.00 3.98
N GLN A 205 -20.51 4.22 5.13
CA GLN A 205 -20.78 5.56 5.61
C GLN A 205 -19.50 6.38 5.75
N ARG A 206 -19.44 7.51 5.05
CA ARG A 206 -18.41 8.53 5.26
C ARG A 206 -18.83 9.41 6.42
N VAL A 207 -18.02 9.43 7.46
CA VAL A 207 -18.27 10.28 8.62
C VAL A 207 -17.37 11.52 8.61
N TYR A 208 -17.18 12.14 7.47
CA TYR A 208 -16.73 13.52 7.41
C TYR A 208 -17.80 14.37 6.75
N GLY A 209 -18.24 15.33 7.58
CA GLY A 209 -19.21 16.37 7.31
C GLY A 209 -19.61 16.57 5.86
N SER A 210 -20.88 16.86 5.76
CA SER A 210 -21.59 17.27 4.55
C SER A 210 -20.73 17.98 3.49
N PRO A 211 -21.19 17.89 2.27
CA PRO A 211 -20.53 18.44 1.09
C PRO A 211 -20.18 19.89 1.24
#